data_25bed5d724384dc50dd0bf65f13e229a
#
_entry.id   25bed5d724384dc50dd0bf65f13e229a
#
_cell.length_a   1.000
_cell.length_b   1.000
_cell.length_c   1.000
_cell.angle_alpha   90.00
_cell.angle_beta   90.00
_cell.angle_gamma   90.00
#
_symmetry.space_group_name_H-M   'P 1'
#
loop_
_entity.id
_entity.type
_entity.pdbx_description
1 polymer ?
#
loop_
_entity_poly.entity_id
_entity_poly.type
_entity_poly.pdbx_seq_one_letter_code
_entity_poly.pdbx_strand_id
1 'polypeptide(L)'
;LQNSDNNTKENVKISIIGVKGKTEEDTDGVVPYKYSATGILALREVERTYKHTFGYSLGYLHTGFEFEDHNKSEEWVDTIQLGLHNKYSVQGWSLRNDLTGRVSFHNIDRNIDWPDQSKGVERSEMNGTYETYSITSDNILGKEFSIGKKFSVTPYGAFKAMYVTRPTFSESGLEALQIEGNDAWSAKPRAGLELKTTLPLGAKTAWQLKGSLDFAYEYELADLNEREKARLIAVEDGYHKLSKQKNKKGTFRTRAV
;
A
#
# COMPACT_ATOMS: atom_id res chain seq x y z
N LEU A 1 -34.40 -34.88 -13.41
CA LEU A 1 -33.09 -34.64 -12.80
C LEU A 1 -32.18 -33.99 -13.85
N GLN A 2 -32.22 -32.65 -13.97
CA GLN A 2 -31.29 -31.87 -14.76
C GLN A 2 -29.99 -31.73 -13.96
N ASN A 3 -28.92 -32.34 -14.46
CA ASN A 3 -27.56 -32.04 -14.07
C ASN A 3 -27.26 -30.56 -14.45
N SER A 4 -27.32 -29.67 -13.51
CA SER A 4 -26.71 -28.36 -13.68
C SER A 4 -25.20 -28.56 -13.54
N ASP A 5 -24.50 -28.68 -14.66
CA ASP A 5 -23.07 -28.50 -14.74
C ASP A 5 -22.76 -27.06 -14.29
N ASN A 6 -22.47 -26.91 -13.00
CA ASN A 6 -21.88 -25.70 -12.45
C ASN A 6 -20.44 -25.59 -12.98
N ASN A 7 -20.30 -25.09 -14.20
CA ASN A 7 -19.00 -24.80 -14.80
C ASN A 7 -18.46 -23.52 -14.18
N THR A 8 -18.08 -23.60 -12.89
CA THR A 8 -17.40 -22.55 -12.16
C THR A 8 -15.99 -22.40 -12.74
N LYS A 9 -15.73 -21.31 -13.44
CA LYS A 9 -14.38 -20.99 -13.92
C LYS A 9 -13.57 -20.48 -12.76
N GLU A 10 -12.53 -21.21 -12.42
CA GLU A 10 -11.54 -20.81 -11.42
C GLU A 10 -10.28 -20.27 -12.12
N ASN A 11 -9.82 -19.09 -11.68
CA ASN A 11 -8.58 -18.50 -12.18
C ASN A 11 -7.62 -18.31 -10.99
N VAL A 12 -6.41 -18.80 -11.14
CA VAL A 12 -5.31 -18.52 -10.21
C VAL A 12 -4.33 -17.60 -10.92
N LYS A 13 -3.99 -16.49 -10.29
CA LYS A 13 -3.02 -15.52 -10.77
C LYS A 13 -1.92 -15.37 -9.74
N ILE A 14 -0.69 -15.39 -10.19
CA ILE A 14 0.48 -15.10 -9.36
C ILE A 14 1.16 -13.87 -9.96
N SER A 15 1.45 -12.89 -9.12
CA SER A 15 2.11 -11.64 -9.51
C SER A 15 3.37 -11.44 -8.68
N ILE A 16 4.46 -11.07 -9.33
CA ILE A 16 5.68 -10.61 -8.68
C ILE A 16 5.58 -9.10 -8.58
N ILE A 17 5.90 -8.55 -7.41
CA ILE A 17 5.86 -7.12 -7.13
C ILE A 17 7.29 -6.63 -6.96
N GLY A 18 7.63 -5.52 -7.61
CA GLY A 18 8.88 -4.80 -7.42
C GLY A 18 8.61 -3.30 -7.47
N VAL A 19 8.99 -2.59 -6.41
CA VAL A 19 8.81 -1.15 -6.29
C VAL A 19 10.07 -0.53 -5.73
N LYS A 20 10.48 0.62 -6.27
CA LYS A 20 11.53 1.46 -5.71
C LYS A 20 11.04 2.91 -5.67
N GLY A 21 11.44 3.65 -4.66
CA GLY A 21 11.10 5.04 -4.54
C GLY A 21 12.02 5.77 -3.54
N LYS A 22 11.82 7.06 -3.48
CA LYS A 22 12.46 7.94 -2.51
C LYS A 22 11.49 9.01 -2.05
N THR A 23 11.69 9.52 -0.83
CA THR A 23 11.05 10.73 -0.34
C THR A 23 12.06 11.86 -0.39
N GLU A 24 11.57 13.08 -0.60
CA GLU A 24 12.38 14.30 -0.51
C GLU A 24 12.11 14.98 0.83
N GLU A 25 13.09 15.73 1.31
CA GLU A 25 12.95 16.51 2.54
C GLU A 25 11.95 17.65 2.29
N ASP A 26 10.77 17.55 2.92
CA ASP A 26 9.67 18.51 2.75
C ASP A 26 9.44 19.32 4.05
N THR A 27 10.09 18.95 5.15
CA THR A 27 9.88 19.53 6.48
C THR A 27 11.15 19.43 7.30
N ASP A 28 11.54 20.50 7.99
CA ASP A 28 12.67 20.51 8.93
C ASP A 28 12.55 19.38 9.97
N GLY A 29 13.58 18.58 10.09
CA GLY A 29 13.68 17.46 11.04
C GLY A 29 13.05 16.15 10.57
N VAL A 30 12.63 16.06 9.33
CA VAL A 30 12.25 14.79 8.70
C VAL A 30 13.39 14.31 7.81
N VAL A 31 13.89 13.13 8.11
CA VAL A 31 14.98 12.52 7.33
C VAL A 31 14.39 11.94 6.04
N PRO A 32 14.91 12.30 4.85
CA PRO A 32 14.53 11.66 3.62
C PRO A 32 15.02 10.21 3.60
N TYR A 33 14.31 9.36 2.85
CA TYR A 33 14.65 7.95 2.74
C TYR A 33 14.42 7.41 1.34
N LYS A 34 15.18 6.38 1.00
CA LYS A 34 14.94 5.51 -0.15
C LYS A 34 14.28 4.22 0.32
N TYR A 35 13.47 3.63 -0.54
CA TYR A 35 12.90 2.33 -0.26
C TYR A 35 12.90 1.44 -1.48
N SER A 36 13.03 0.15 -1.23
CA SER A 36 12.83 -0.89 -2.23
C SER A 36 11.94 -1.98 -1.65
N ALA A 37 10.96 -2.43 -2.41
CA ALA A 37 10.07 -3.49 -2.00
C ALA A 37 10.01 -4.57 -3.08
N THR A 38 10.07 -5.83 -2.66
CA THR A 38 9.90 -7.00 -3.52
C THR A 38 8.93 -7.98 -2.87
N GLY A 39 8.12 -8.65 -3.67
CA GLY A 39 7.15 -9.58 -3.12
C GLY A 39 6.41 -10.41 -4.13
N ILE A 40 5.51 -11.22 -3.63
CA ILE A 40 4.65 -12.10 -4.40
C ILE A 40 3.20 -11.99 -3.91
N LEU A 41 2.27 -11.97 -4.84
CA LEU A 41 0.84 -11.99 -4.58
C LEU A 41 0.20 -13.13 -5.37
N ALA A 42 -0.46 -14.04 -4.66
CA ALA A 42 -1.31 -15.08 -5.24
C ALA A 42 -2.77 -14.67 -5.06
N LEU A 43 -3.53 -14.72 -6.14
CA LEU A 43 -4.96 -14.43 -6.18
C LEU A 43 -5.69 -15.63 -6.78
N ARG A 44 -6.73 -16.11 -6.11
CA ARG A 44 -7.69 -17.07 -6.66
C ARG A 44 -9.04 -16.40 -6.82
N GLU A 45 -9.56 -16.43 -8.03
CA GLU A 45 -10.89 -15.93 -8.38
C GLU A 45 -11.80 -17.12 -8.76
N VAL A 46 -13.02 -17.10 -8.23
CA VAL A 46 -14.07 -18.06 -8.52
C VAL A 46 -15.24 -17.31 -9.13
N GLU A 47 -15.54 -17.59 -10.39
CA GLU A 47 -16.70 -17.04 -11.07
C GLU A 47 -17.95 -17.85 -10.68
N ARG A 48 -18.75 -17.32 -9.75
CA ARG A 48 -19.98 -17.97 -9.26
C ARG A 48 -21.12 -17.89 -10.25
N THR A 49 -21.20 -16.77 -10.97
CA THR A 49 -22.15 -16.55 -12.07
C THR A 49 -21.50 -15.62 -13.08
N TYR A 50 -22.04 -15.50 -14.29
CA TYR A 50 -21.56 -14.55 -15.29
C TYR A 50 -21.60 -13.07 -14.84
N LYS A 51 -22.25 -12.79 -13.69
CA LYS A 51 -22.35 -11.45 -13.09
C LYS A 51 -21.48 -11.29 -11.84
N HIS A 52 -21.06 -12.38 -11.21
CA HIS A 52 -20.47 -12.33 -9.88
C HIS A 52 -19.20 -13.16 -9.81
N THR A 53 -18.10 -12.51 -9.49
CA THR A 53 -16.80 -13.11 -9.20
C THR A 53 -16.43 -12.82 -7.75
N PHE A 54 -16.04 -13.85 -7.03
CA PHE A 54 -15.48 -13.75 -5.69
C PHE A 54 -14.06 -14.29 -5.70
N GLY A 55 -13.16 -13.70 -4.92
CA GLY A 55 -11.79 -14.14 -4.83
C GLY A 55 -11.18 -13.89 -3.48
N TYR A 56 -10.04 -14.52 -3.26
CA TYR A 56 -9.18 -14.27 -2.11
C TYR A 56 -7.73 -14.24 -2.55
N SER A 57 -6.92 -13.51 -1.81
CA SER A 57 -5.50 -13.36 -2.09
C SER A 57 -4.65 -13.55 -0.85
N LEU A 58 -3.44 -14.04 -1.09
CA LEU A 58 -2.36 -14.12 -0.11
C LEU A 58 -1.14 -13.45 -0.71
N GLY A 59 -0.48 -12.57 0.05
CA GLY A 59 0.71 -11.87 -0.39
C GLY A 59 1.78 -11.82 0.68
N TYR A 60 3.02 -11.75 0.22
CA TYR A 60 4.19 -11.45 1.02
C TYR A 60 4.99 -10.35 0.35
N LEU A 61 5.46 -9.39 1.13
CA LEU A 61 6.26 -8.27 0.67
C LEU A 61 7.41 -8.04 1.65
N HIS A 62 8.62 -7.95 1.12
CA HIS A 62 9.81 -7.51 1.86
C HIS A 62 10.17 -6.11 1.40
N THR A 63 10.34 -5.17 2.34
CA THR A 63 10.65 -3.77 2.06
C THR A 63 11.86 -3.35 2.87
N GLY A 64 12.88 -2.77 2.22
CA GLY A 64 14.00 -2.11 2.86
C GLY A 64 13.86 -0.59 2.74
N PHE A 65 14.15 0.10 3.83
CA PHE A 65 14.25 1.56 3.90
C PHE A 65 15.67 1.94 4.28
N GLU A 66 16.25 2.87 3.54
CA GLU A 66 17.55 3.46 3.80
C GLU A 66 17.33 4.94 4.08
N PHE A 67 17.58 5.37 5.32
CA PHE A 67 17.45 6.77 5.71
C PHE A 67 18.68 7.56 5.24
N GLU A 68 18.45 8.72 4.64
CA GLU A 68 19.53 9.61 4.18
C GLU A 68 20.03 10.51 5.34
N ASP A 69 20.12 9.94 6.55
CA ASP A 69 20.82 10.56 7.67
C ASP A 69 22.34 10.35 7.54
N HIS A 70 23.12 11.12 8.29
CA HIS A 70 24.59 10.99 8.30
C HIS A 70 25.03 9.63 8.85
N ASN A 71 24.17 8.98 9.61
CA ASN A 71 24.46 7.79 10.38
C ASN A 71 24.04 6.50 9.68
N LYS A 72 23.33 6.58 8.53
CA LYS A 72 22.85 5.46 7.72
C LYS A 72 21.97 4.50 8.52
N SER A 73 20.92 5.03 9.12
CA SER A 73 19.87 4.22 9.75
C SER A 73 19.09 3.46 8.68
N GLU A 74 18.64 2.25 9.01
CA GLU A 74 17.95 1.37 8.09
C GLU A 74 16.72 0.74 8.77
N GLU A 75 15.74 0.33 7.97
CA GLU A 75 14.59 -0.44 8.45
C GLU A 75 14.19 -1.50 7.43
N TRP A 76 13.96 -2.72 7.90
CA TRP A 76 13.41 -3.80 7.09
C TRP A 76 12.02 -4.18 7.59
N VAL A 77 11.14 -4.42 6.63
CA VAL A 77 9.74 -4.71 6.91
C VAL A 77 9.29 -5.92 6.12
N ASP A 78 8.86 -6.95 6.82
CA ASP A 78 8.23 -8.13 6.24
C ASP A 78 6.73 -8.08 6.43
N THR A 79 5.97 -8.07 5.33
CA THR A 79 4.52 -7.93 5.36
C THR A 79 3.82 -9.17 4.83
N ILE A 80 2.89 -9.71 5.60
CA ILE A 80 1.94 -10.73 5.17
C ILE A 80 0.59 -10.07 4.93
N GLN A 81 -0.03 -10.38 3.80
CA GLN A 81 -1.31 -9.81 3.37
C GLN A 81 -2.32 -10.91 3.08
N LEU A 82 -3.55 -10.74 3.57
CA LEU A 82 -4.73 -11.50 3.19
C LEU A 82 -5.77 -10.56 2.58
N GLY A 83 -6.40 -10.98 1.48
CA GLY A 83 -7.41 -10.18 0.80
C GLY A 83 -8.65 -10.99 0.42
N LEU A 84 -9.80 -10.32 0.46
CA LEU A 84 -11.06 -10.79 -0.09
C LEU A 84 -11.46 -9.83 -1.21
N HIS A 85 -11.87 -10.38 -2.35
CA HIS A 85 -12.23 -9.64 -3.55
C HIS A 85 -13.64 -10.04 -3.99
N ASN A 86 -14.44 -9.04 -4.29
CA ASN A 86 -15.79 -9.26 -4.78
C ASN A 86 -16.04 -8.32 -5.96
N LYS A 87 -16.54 -8.87 -7.06
CA LYS A 87 -16.91 -8.11 -8.25
C LYS A 87 -18.29 -8.53 -8.73
N TYR A 88 -19.16 -7.57 -8.87
CA TYR A 88 -20.49 -7.74 -9.44
C TYR A 88 -20.63 -6.86 -10.67
N SER A 89 -21.14 -7.44 -11.78
CA SER A 89 -21.30 -6.71 -13.04
C SER A 89 -22.68 -6.98 -13.64
N VAL A 90 -23.41 -5.93 -13.99
CA VAL A 90 -24.74 -6.01 -14.60
C VAL A 90 -25.02 -4.81 -15.49
N GLN A 91 -25.43 -5.02 -16.73
CA GLN A 91 -25.83 -4.00 -17.69
C GLN A 91 -24.82 -2.82 -17.81
N GLY A 92 -23.51 -3.16 -17.86
CA GLY A 92 -22.42 -2.21 -17.93
C GLY A 92 -22.03 -1.60 -16.56
N TRP A 93 -22.82 -1.72 -15.51
CA TRP A 93 -22.41 -1.37 -14.18
C TRP A 93 -21.47 -2.42 -13.59
N SER A 94 -20.47 -1.98 -12.86
CA SER A 94 -19.57 -2.85 -12.10
C SER A 94 -19.35 -2.29 -10.71
N LEU A 95 -19.56 -3.15 -9.71
CA LEU A 95 -19.20 -2.88 -8.32
C LEU A 95 -18.05 -3.82 -7.95
N ARG A 96 -16.94 -3.26 -7.45
CA ARG A 96 -15.80 -4.01 -6.91
C ARG A 96 -15.59 -3.61 -5.47
N ASN A 97 -15.43 -4.61 -4.61
CA ASN A 97 -15.13 -4.45 -3.20
C ASN A 97 -13.88 -5.28 -2.89
N ASP A 98 -12.86 -4.65 -2.40
CA ASP A 98 -11.62 -5.28 -1.96
C ASP A 98 -11.43 -5.02 -0.46
N LEU A 99 -11.28 -6.07 0.33
CA LEU A 99 -10.96 -5.99 1.76
C LEU A 99 -9.62 -6.67 1.97
N THR A 100 -8.67 -5.97 2.59
CA THR A 100 -7.32 -6.48 2.79
C THR A 100 -6.86 -6.23 4.21
N GLY A 101 -6.43 -7.30 4.89
CA GLY A 101 -5.73 -7.25 6.17
C GLY A 101 -4.23 -7.47 5.98
N ARG A 102 -3.40 -6.76 6.73
CA ARG A 102 -1.94 -6.89 6.72
C ARG A 102 -1.38 -6.92 8.14
N VAL A 103 -0.34 -7.72 8.29
CA VAL A 103 0.54 -7.68 9.47
C VAL A 103 1.94 -7.43 8.91
N SER A 104 2.64 -6.44 9.46
CA SER A 104 4.00 -6.10 9.08
C SER A 104 4.91 -6.20 10.29
N PHE A 105 6.02 -6.90 10.12
CA PHE A 105 7.08 -7.07 11.11
C PHE A 105 8.22 -6.15 10.75
N HIS A 106 8.55 -5.24 11.64
CA HIS A 106 9.54 -4.20 11.45
C HIS A 106 10.79 -4.50 12.27
N ASN A 107 11.95 -4.27 11.65
CA ASN A 107 13.25 -4.28 12.31
C ASN A 107 13.97 -3.00 11.93
N ILE A 108 14.18 -2.12 12.90
CA ILE A 108 14.84 -0.81 12.72
C ILE A 108 16.20 -0.80 13.38
N ASP A 109 17.21 -0.37 12.63
CA ASP A 109 18.57 -0.10 13.09
C ASP A 109 18.83 1.40 12.98
N ARG A 110 18.85 2.07 14.12
CA ARG A 110 19.10 3.49 14.20
C ARG A 110 20.51 3.75 14.75
N ASN A 111 21.30 4.53 14.01
CA ASN A 111 22.67 4.85 14.36
C ASN A 111 22.79 6.31 14.77
N ILE A 112 23.65 6.59 15.77
CA ILE A 112 24.05 7.94 16.16
C ILE A 112 25.56 7.98 16.25
N ASP A 113 26.19 8.92 15.55
CA ASP A 113 27.62 9.18 15.60
C ASP A 113 27.89 10.37 16.54
N TRP A 114 28.61 10.11 17.61
CA TRP A 114 29.01 11.14 18.59
C TRP A 114 30.45 11.59 18.34
N PRO A 115 30.73 12.92 18.35
CA PRO A 115 32.09 13.39 18.31
C PRO A 115 32.78 13.10 19.66
N ASP A 116 33.78 12.22 19.65
CA ASP A 116 34.64 11.95 20.80
C ASP A 116 35.97 12.70 20.62
N GLN A 117 36.31 13.58 21.58
CA GLN A 117 37.53 14.39 21.53
C GLN A 117 38.81 13.53 21.61
N SER A 118 38.73 12.31 22.11
CA SER A 118 39.87 11.41 22.29
C SER A 118 40.01 10.34 21.20
N LYS A 119 38.91 9.91 20.62
CA LYS A 119 38.85 8.77 19.67
C LYS A 119 38.33 9.14 18.28
N GLY A 120 37.87 10.38 18.07
CA GLY A 120 37.28 10.86 16.83
C GLY A 120 35.77 10.75 16.83
N VAL A 121 35.20 9.63 16.35
CA VAL A 121 33.76 9.40 16.32
C VAL A 121 33.45 8.08 17.01
N GLU A 122 32.51 8.10 17.94
CA GLU A 122 31.96 6.91 18.58
C GLU A 122 30.54 6.68 18.04
N ARG A 123 30.26 5.47 17.53
CA ARG A 123 28.95 5.08 17.00
C ARG A 123 28.16 4.35 18.07
N SER A 124 26.95 4.82 18.32
CA SER A 124 25.93 4.10 19.09
C SER A 124 24.90 3.50 18.15
N GLU A 125 24.62 2.21 18.33
CA GLU A 125 23.61 1.46 17.58
C GLU A 125 22.42 1.18 18.47
N MET A 126 21.21 1.52 18.00
CA MET A 126 19.95 1.26 18.65
C MET A 126 19.11 0.37 17.73
N ASN A 127 18.65 -0.76 18.27
CA ASN A 127 17.87 -1.74 17.54
C ASN A 127 16.45 -1.83 18.12
N GLY A 128 15.45 -1.83 17.26
CA GLY A 128 14.06 -1.98 17.65
C GLY A 128 13.30 -2.93 16.75
N THR A 129 12.41 -3.71 17.34
CA THR A 129 11.47 -4.56 16.60
C THR A 129 10.05 -4.21 17.00
N TYR A 130 9.15 -4.13 16.04
CA TYR A 130 7.74 -3.86 16.29
C TYR A 130 6.86 -4.40 15.18
N GLU A 131 5.56 -4.42 15.44
CA GLU A 131 4.58 -4.89 14.49
C GLU A 131 3.60 -3.77 14.14
N THR A 132 3.08 -3.77 12.92
CA THR A 132 1.94 -2.95 12.52
C THR A 132 0.84 -3.81 11.94
N TYR A 133 -0.39 -3.44 12.25
CA TYR A 133 -1.59 -4.11 11.75
C TYR A 133 -2.40 -3.13 10.95
N SER A 134 -2.89 -3.55 9.79
CA SER A 134 -3.76 -2.69 9.00
C SER A 134 -4.90 -3.45 8.34
N ILE A 135 -6.01 -2.74 8.18
CA ILE A 135 -7.15 -3.19 7.39
C ILE A 135 -7.48 -2.10 6.37
N THR A 136 -7.72 -2.51 5.13
CA THR A 136 -8.05 -1.61 4.03
C THR A 136 -9.28 -2.13 3.32
N SER A 137 -10.25 -1.24 3.07
CA SER A 137 -11.41 -1.48 2.20
C SER A 137 -11.34 -0.53 1.02
N ASP A 138 -11.37 -1.04 -0.22
CA ASP A 138 -11.43 -0.23 -1.45
C ASP A 138 -12.68 -0.63 -2.24
N ASN A 139 -13.62 0.29 -2.43
CA ASN A 139 -14.90 0.07 -3.07
C ASN A 139 -14.98 0.93 -4.32
N ILE A 140 -15.25 0.33 -5.47
CA ILE A 140 -15.29 1.01 -6.76
C ILE A 140 -16.60 0.71 -7.47
N LEU A 141 -17.32 1.75 -7.84
CA LEU A 141 -18.53 1.67 -8.65
C LEU A 141 -18.29 2.40 -9.97
N GLY A 142 -18.43 1.70 -11.08
CA GLY A 142 -18.25 2.25 -12.41
C GLY A 142 -19.34 1.83 -13.38
N LYS A 143 -19.46 2.57 -14.48
CA LYS A 143 -20.34 2.19 -15.59
C LYS A 143 -19.58 2.26 -16.90
N GLU A 144 -19.53 1.10 -17.57
CA GLU A 144 -18.90 0.99 -18.88
C GLU A 144 -19.84 1.44 -20.00
N PHE A 145 -19.33 2.29 -20.86
CA PHE A 145 -19.97 2.75 -22.09
C PHE A 145 -19.12 2.28 -23.28
N SER A 146 -19.68 1.44 -24.13
CA SER A 146 -18.99 0.99 -25.34
C SER A 146 -19.05 2.07 -26.43
N ILE A 147 -17.89 2.42 -27.00
CA ILE A 147 -17.74 3.33 -28.10
C ILE A 147 -17.37 2.52 -29.36
N GLY A 148 -18.37 2.13 -30.12
CA GLY A 148 -18.19 1.18 -31.22
C GLY A 148 -17.82 -0.22 -30.72
N LYS A 149 -17.03 -0.97 -31.54
CA LYS A 149 -16.67 -2.36 -31.24
C LYS A 149 -15.31 -2.54 -30.57
N LYS A 150 -14.53 -1.47 -30.47
CA LYS A 150 -13.10 -1.56 -30.10
C LYS A 150 -12.74 -0.77 -28.85
N PHE A 151 -13.53 0.20 -28.47
CA PHE A 151 -13.25 1.09 -27.34
C PHE A 151 -14.36 1.06 -26.33
N SER A 152 -14.00 1.21 -25.07
CA SER A 152 -14.95 1.52 -24.00
C SER A 152 -14.39 2.56 -23.06
N VAL A 153 -15.30 3.30 -22.42
CA VAL A 153 -15.03 4.34 -21.43
C VAL A 153 -15.80 4.00 -20.19
N THR A 154 -15.12 3.98 -19.06
CA THR A 154 -15.72 3.65 -17.75
C THR A 154 -15.46 4.78 -16.77
N PRO A 155 -16.34 5.78 -16.63
CA PRO A 155 -16.32 6.65 -15.48
C PRO A 155 -16.62 5.85 -14.21
N TYR A 156 -15.92 6.18 -13.13
CA TYR A 156 -16.11 5.51 -11.85
C TYR A 156 -15.94 6.44 -10.65
N GLY A 157 -16.63 6.12 -9.58
CA GLY A 157 -16.37 6.62 -8.24
C GLY A 157 -15.82 5.52 -7.36
N ALA A 158 -14.95 5.88 -6.43
CA ALA A 158 -14.40 4.94 -5.48
C ALA A 158 -14.25 5.56 -4.09
N PHE A 159 -14.22 4.70 -3.10
CA PHE A 159 -13.94 5.08 -1.72
C PHE A 159 -13.02 4.05 -1.08
N LYS A 160 -11.86 4.52 -0.63
CA LYS A 160 -10.90 3.72 0.09
C LYS A 160 -10.84 4.16 1.55
N ALA A 161 -11.04 3.22 2.46
CA ALA A 161 -10.83 3.41 3.89
C ALA A 161 -9.70 2.51 4.36
N MET A 162 -8.86 3.02 5.25
CA MET A 162 -7.75 2.28 5.84
C MET A 162 -7.63 2.63 7.32
N TYR A 163 -7.41 1.64 8.14
CA TYR A 163 -7.00 1.77 9.55
C TYR A 163 -5.67 1.07 9.75
N VAL A 164 -4.77 1.71 10.47
CA VAL A 164 -3.46 1.17 10.82
C VAL A 164 -3.26 1.38 12.31
N THR A 165 -2.75 0.37 12.99
CA THR A 165 -2.37 0.45 14.41
C THR A 165 -0.96 -0.08 14.61
N ARG A 166 -0.21 0.58 15.50
CA ARG A 166 1.11 0.19 15.95
C ARG A 166 1.16 0.24 17.48
N PRO A 167 1.46 -0.86 18.15
CA PRO A 167 1.69 -0.87 19.59
C PRO A 167 2.88 0.01 20.00
N THR A 168 2.96 0.36 21.27
CA THR A 168 4.17 0.97 21.84
C THR A 168 5.32 -0.03 21.75
N PHE A 169 6.49 0.45 21.34
CA PHE A 169 7.69 -0.37 21.31
C PHE A 169 8.90 0.39 21.86
N SER A 170 9.94 -0.36 22.22
CA SER A 170 11.18 0.19 22.76
C SER A 170 12.36 -0.32 21.95
N GLU A 171 13.28 0.56 21.67
CA GLU A 171 14.59 0.21 21.17
C GLU A 171 15.46 -0.36 22.29
N SER A 172 16.54 -1.01 21.93
CA SER A 172 17.66 -1.39 22.79
C SER A 172 18.90 -0.60 22.37
N GLY A 173 19.80 -0.34 23.32
CA GLY A 173 21.00 0.46 23.08
C GLY A 173 21.14 1.61 24.07
N LEU A 174 22.22 2.40 23.96
CA LEU A 174 22.55 3.41 24.97
C LEU A 174 21.58 4.61 24.89
N GLU A 175 21.21 5.07 23.68
CA GLU A 175 20.26 6.15 23.44
C GLU A 175 18.92 5.61 22.92
N ALA A 176 18.51 4.48 23.48
CA ALA A 176 17.27 3.82 23.10
C ALA A 176 16.04 4.69 23.38
N LEU A 177 15.13 4.71 22.42
CA LEU A 177 13.85 5.38 22.49
C LEU A 177 12.74 4.40 22.82
N GLN A 178 11.76 4.84 23.58
CA GLN A 178 10.43 4.24 23.61
C GLN A 178 9.51 5.10 22.77
N ILE A 179 8.89 4.48 21.75
CA ILE A 179 7.97 5.12 20.83
C ILE A 179 6.54 4.73 21.24
N GLU A 180 5.70 5.74 21.51
CA GLU A 180 4.31 5.54 21.91
C GLU A 180 3.51 4.88 20.78
N GLY A 181 2.61 3.98 21.11
CA GLY A 181 1.69 3.37 20.15
C GLY A 181 0.85 4.43 19.45
N ASN A 182 0.52 4.18 18.20
CA ASN A 182 -0.24 5.13 17.38
C ASN A 182 -1.25 4.39 16.50
N ASP A 183 -2.44 4.98 16.40
CA ASP A 183 -3.52 4.57 15.52
C ASP A 183 -3.75 5.63 14.46
N ALA A 184 -3.84 5.24 13.22
CA ALA A 184 -4.12 6.15 12.12
C ALA A 184 -5.23 5.58 11.22
N TRP A 185 -6.08 6.45 10.73
CA TRP A 185 -7.07 6.08 9.73
C TRP A 185 -7.00 7.03 8.54
N SER A 186 -7.38 6.53 7.38
CA SER A 186 -7.38 7.23 6.12
C SER A 186 -8.70 6.99 5.41
N ALA A 187 -9.27 8.03 4.81
CA ALA A 187 -10.49 7.94 4.03
C ALA A 187 -10.33 8.74 2.74
N LYS A 188 -10.33 8.04 1.61
CA LYS A 188 -10.00 8.62 0.30
C LYS A 188 -11.11 8.38 -0.71
N PRO A 189 -12.01 9.35 -0.92
CA PRO A 189 -12.83 9.38 -2.12
C PRO A 189 -11.93 9.53 -3.35
N ARG A 190 -12.31 8.86 -4.43
CA ARG A 190 -11.63 8.88 -5.72
C ARG A 190 -12.65 8.94 -6.83
N ALA A 191 -12.42 9.78 -7.83
CA ALA A 191 -13.15 9.79 -9.09
C ALA A 191 -12.18 9.56 -10.24
N GLY A 192 -12.58 8.77 -11.22
CA GLY A 192 -11.70 8.42 -12.33
C GLY A 192 -12.43 8.05 -13.61
N LEU A 193 -11.60 7.89 -14.65
CA LEU A 193 -12.02 7.51 -15.98
C LEU A 193 -11.06 6.44 -16.53
N GLU A 194 -11.58 5.25 -16.81
CA GLU A 194 -10.82 4.19 -17.46
C GLU A 194 -11.20 4.11 -18.93
N LEU A 195 -10.20 4.14 -19.79
CA LEU A 195 -10.31 3.95 -21.26
C LEU A 195 -9.76 2.56 -21.57
N LYS A 196 -10.53 1.73 -22.28
CA LYS A 196 -10.11 0.41 -22.72
C LYS A 196 -10.16 0.31 -24.24
N THR A 197 -9.22 -0.44 -24.79
CA THR A 197 -9.25 -0.83 -26.19
C THR A 197 -9.01 -2.32 -26.35
N THR A 198 -9.68 -2.90 -27.35
CA THR A 198 -9.45 -4.29 -27.77
C THR A 198 -9.37 -4.30 -29.29
N LEU A 199 -8.15 -4.48 -29.81
CA LEU A 199 -7.87 -4.46 -31.25
C LEU A 199 -7.53 -5.87 -31.71
N PRO A 200 -8.29 -6.45 -32.66
CA PRO A 200 -7.91 -7.72 -33.30
C PRO A 200 -6.65 -7.50 -34.14
N LEU A 201 -5.65 -8.34 -33.97
CA LEU A 201 -4.41 -8.32 -34.75
C LEU A 201 -4.56 -9.24 -35.98
N GLY A 202 -5.21 -8.71 -37.03
CA GLY A 202 -5.43 -9.42 -38.29
C GLY A 202 -6.82 -10.08 -38.42
N ALA A 203 -7.25 -10.22 -39.66
CA ALA A 203 -8.62 -10.70 -40.01
C ALA A 203 -8.84 -12.20 -39.76
N LYS A 204 -7.77 -12.98 -39.60
CA LYS A 204 -7.82 -14.45 -39.47
C LYS A 204 -7.12 -14.99 -38.22
N THR A 205 -6.64 -14.12 -37.31
CA THR A 205 -5.92 -14.55 -36.12
C THR A 205 -6.78 -14.38 -34.87
N ALA A 206 -6.66 -15.32 -33.93
CA ALA A 206 -7.25 -15.20 -32.59
C ALA A 206 -6.53 -14.17 -31.70
N TRP A 207 -5.50 -13.51 -32.19
CA TRP A 207 -4.69 -12.55 -31.44
C TRP A 207 -5.42 -11.22 -31.27
N GLN A 208 -5.42 -10.71 -30.04
CA GLN A 208 -6.00 -9.42 -29.68
C GLN A 208 -4.98 -8.59 -28.90
N LEU A 209 -4.83 -7.33 -29.25
CA LEU A 209 -4.15 -6.34 -28.43
C LEU A 209 -5.18 -5.71 -27.49
N LYS A 210 -4.95 -5.82 -26.18
CA LYS A 210 -5.77 -5.18 -25.15
C LYS A 210 -4.92 -4.12 -24.48
N GLY A 211 -5.48 -2.93 -24.30
CA GLY A 211 -4.83 -1.84 -23.58
C GLY A 211 -5.82 -1.10 -22.71
N SER A 212 -5.37 -0.55 -21.59
CA SER A 212 -6.17 0.34 -20.78
C SER A 212 -5.35 1.53 -20.27
N LEU A 213 -6.01 2.68 -20.17
CA LEU A 213 -5.52 3.90 -19.55
C LEU A 213 -6.50 4.29 -18.44
N ASP A 214 -6.02 4.53 -17.25
CA ASP A 214 -6.80 4.98 -16.11
C ASP A 214 -6.27 6.34 -15.63
N PHE A 215 -7.19 7.28 -15.43
CA PHE A 215 -6.93 8.61 -14.90
C PHE A 215 -7.83 8.82 -13.69
N ALA A 216 -7.26 9.16 -12.56
CA ALA A 216 -8.03 9.36 -11.35
C ALA A 216 -7.49 10.50 -10.49
N TYR A 217 -8.38 11.12 -9.75
CA TYR A 217 -8.05 12.04 -8.67
C TYR A 217 -8.56 11.47 -7.35
N GLU A 218 -7.67 11.43 -6.37
CA GLU A 218 -7.92 10.91 -5.02
C GLU A 218 -7.64 12.02 -4.00
N TYR A 219 -8.50 12.16 -2.99
CA TYR A 219 -8.36 13.17 -1.94
C TYR A 219 -8.41 12.54 -0.55
N GLU A 220 -7.44 12.87 0.32
CA GLU A 220 -7.41 12.40 1.71
C GLU A 220 -8.31 13.27 2.59
N LEU A 221 -9.34 12.68 3.18
CA LEU A 221 -10.26 13.34 4.09
C LEU A 221 -9.78 13.36 5.54
N ALA A 222 -9.01 12.34 5.92
CA ALA A 222 -8.52 12.22 7.29
C ALA A 222 -7.44 13.26 7.58
N ASP A 223 -7.37 13.68 8.81
CA ASP A 223 -6.25 14.44 9.31
C ASP A 223 -5.19 13.46 9.86
N LEU A 224 -4.27 13.08 8.99
CA LEU A 224 -3.13 12.23 9.36
C LEU A 224 -2.10 12.99 10.22
N ASN A 225 -2.53 14.04 10.93
CA ASN A 225 -1.65 14.99 11.60
C ASN A 225 -1.31 14.66 13.07
N GLU A 226 -1.60 13.47 13.54
CA GLU A 226 -1.06 13.05 14.81
C GLU A 226 0.45 12.84 14.70
N ARG A 227 1.20 13.56 15.52
CA ARG A 227 2.65 13.43 15.60
C ARG A 227 2.97 12.23 16.47
N GLU A 228 3.89 11.42 16.01
CA GLU A 228 4.48 10.38 16.85
C GLU A 228 5.13 10.99 18.07
N LYS A 229 5.14 10.24 19.17
CA LYS A 229 5.76 10.65 20.41
C LYS A 229 6.78 9.61 20.82
N ALA A 230 7.94 10.09 21.25
CA ALA A 230 9.02 9.26 21.75
C ALA A 230 9.61 9.86 23.03
N ARG A 231 10.22 9.01 23.84
CA ARG A 231 11.03 9.42 25.00
C ARG A 231 12.33 8.62 25.03
N LEU A 232 13.38 9.20 25.59
CA LEU A 232 14.61 8.48 25.92
C LEU A 232 14.35 7.55 27.10
N ILE A 233 14.73 6.28 26.97
CA ILE A 233 14.52 5.29 28.05
C ILE A 233 15.44 5.59 29.25
N ALA A 234 16.65 6.09 28.99
CA ALA A 234 17.64 6.39 30.02
C ALA A 234 17.30 7.61 30.89
N VAL A 235 16.30 8.40 30.50
CA VAL A 235 15.93 9.64 31.22
C VAL A 235 14.45 9.52 31.62
N GLU A 236 14.15 9.78 32.90
CA GLU A 236 12.77 9.85 33.40
C GLU A 236 12.05 11.13 32.94
N ASP A 237 12.03 11.37 31.62
CA ASP A 237 11.33 12.50 31.03
C ASP A 237 10.07 12.04 30.28
N GLY A 238 9.18 12.99 30.02
CA GLY A 238 7.93 12.72 29.34
C GLY A 238 8.14 12.47 27.84
N TYR A 239 7.07 12.03 27.18
CA TYR A 239 7.06 11.87 25.72
C TYR A 239 7.12 13.22 25.00
N HIS A 240 8.00 13.31 24.03
CA HIS A 240 8.17 14.47 23.14
C HIS A 240 7.58 14.15 21.76
N LYS A 241 6.94 15.14 21.14
CA LYS A 241 6.39 15.01 19.79
C LYS A 241 7.52 15.07 18.76
N LEU A 242 7.58 14.07 17.89
CA LEU A 242 8.52 14.03 16.78
C LEU A 242 8.09 14.95 15.63
N SER A 243 9.04 15.30 14.77
CA SER A 243 8.77 16.01 13.52
C SER A 243 7.88 15.16 12.60
N LYS A 244 7.10 15.81 11.74
CA LYS A 244 6.15 15.15 10.88
C LYS A 244 6.26 15.62 9.45
N GLN A 245 6.27 14.65 8.53
CA GLN A 245 6.19 14.93 7.10
C GLN A 245 4.82 15.54 6.73
N LYS A 246 4.82 16.57 5.89
CA LYS A 246 3.59 17.14 5.35
C LYS A 246 2.98 16.18 4.31
N ASN A 247 1.79 15.68 4.57
CA ASN A 247 1.06 14.85 3.64
C ASN A 247 0.28 15.71 2.63
N LYS A 248 0.48 15.45 1.33
CA LYS A 248 -0.35 16.04 0.28
C LYS A 248 -1.73 15.41 0.33
N LYS A 249 -2.78 16.22 0.47
CA LYS A 249 -4.16 15.74 0.55
C LYS A 249 -4.69 15.24 -0.80
N GLY A 250 -4.27 15.85 -1.90
CA GLY A 250 -4.72 15.51 -3.25
C GLY A 250 -3.66 14.78 -4.06
N THR A 251 -4.05 13.72 -4.77
CA THR A 251 -3.15 12.92 -5.59
C THR A 251 -3.78 12.61 -6.95
N PHE A 252 -3.07 12.92 -8.02
CA PHE A 252 -3.37 12.47 -9.37
C PHE A 252 -2.74 11.11 -9.61
N ARG A 253 -3.49 10.18 -10.20
CA ARG A 253 -3.03 8.83 -10.53
C ARG A 253 -3.25 8.59 -12.02
N THR A 254 -2.23 8.05 -12.68
CA THR A 254 -2.31 7.53 -14.05
C THR A 254 -1.80 6.11 -14.07
N ARG A 255 -2.45 5.25 -14.81
CA ARG A 255 -2.03 3.85 -15.01
C ARG A 255 -2.24 3.45 -16.45
N ALA A 256 -1.24 2.83 -17.05
CA ALA A 256 -1.31 2.20 -18.38
C ALA A 256 -1.06 0.69 -18.24
N VAL A 257 -1.85 -0.11 -18.96
CA VAL A 257 -1.71 -1.58 -19.00
C VAL A 257 -1.88 -2.06 -20.44
#